data_a87af3c9cd4d9803de39c47432bbcd8d
#
_entry.id   a87af3c9cd4d9803de39c47432bbcd8d
#
_cell.length_a   1.000
_cell.length_b   1.000
_cell.length_c   1.000
_cell.angle_alpha   90.00
_cell.angle_beta   90.00
_cell.angle_gamma   90.00
#
_symmetry.space_group_name_H-M   'P 1'
#
loop_
_entity.id
_entity.type
_entity.pdbx_description
1 polymer ?
#
loop_
_entity_poly.entity_id
_entity_poly.type
_entity_poly.pdbx_seq_one_letter_code
_entity_poly.pdbx_strand_id
1 'polypeptide(L)'
;MTAHILPTASCELISLQGWANHDEAESSLVSPQQDGASTQPPLGFPSSIDGPRVWSQGSISFDSQTLELGPTDVTEVEQAVKHFLSLGLDGSEVTQENFPLPNLGPRLGDRAADIHRGSGLCIVRGLDSGAYSAEDNTIIFLGIASYIGSQRGVQTSKGAMLTHIYESDSWNVPREKRHGIHTNSSLPFHNDMGCEILAIHIRNCAAQGGGTYMASAAAVYNAMMKANPWAVHTLAKHNWPVQVSRGTSPFVLAPLLGFQSGNLVISADPARIGPHPAVTNSRIPDLLPAQKEALALLQQTATAQQTRLPACQGDMVFINNWGVLHARDSYQDDNTATRHLVRLWLRNEEFSWEIPESMKTPWEASFGKKAKKIVNRQYPVAPMPEYMEPKFTNGSAAFIMEESDEDEEC
;
A
#
# COMPACT_ATOMS: atom_id res chain seq x y z
N MET A 1 29.84 32.75 20.58
CA MET A 1 28.80 31.68 20.59
C MET A 1 27.56 32.24 19.94
N THR A 2 27.43 32.06 18.65
CA THR A 2 26.33 32.60 17.85
C THR A 2 25.55 31.39 17.36
N ALA A 3 24.32 31.25 17.87
CA ALA A 3 23.40 30.19 17.46
C ALA A 3 22.85 30.51 16.06
N HIS A 4 23.16 29.68 15.08
CA HIS A 4 22.52 29.71 13.79
C HIS A 4 21.14 29.06 13.89
N ILE A 5 20.10 29.89 13.80
CA ILE A 5 18.72 29.45 13.62
C ILE A 5 18.59 29.06 12.14
N LEU A 6 18.31 27.79 11.87
CA LEU A 6 17.94 27.30 10.56
C LEU A 6 16.54 27.79 10.21
N PRO A 7 16.28 28.23 8.96
CA PRO A 7 14.96 28.68 8.58
C PRO A 7 13.99 27.50 8.50
N THR A 8 12.81 27.68 9.09
CA THR A 8 11.64 26.82 8.94
C THR A 8 11.27 26.75 7.46
N ALA A 9 11.38 25.57 6.88
CA ALA A 9 10.86 25.31 5.54
C ALA A 9 9.36 25.53 5.56
N SER A 10 8.91 26.57 4.87
CA SER A 10 7.51 26.79 4.55
C SER A 10 7.01 25.61 3.72
N CYS A 11 5.93 25.01 4.19
CA CYS A 11 5.20 23.97 3.49
C CYS A 11 4.60 24.58 2.23
N GLU A 12 5.31 24.50 1.10
CA GLU A 12 4.72 24.81 -0.20
C GLU A 12 3.68 23.73 -0.50
N LEU A 13 2.43 24.18 -0.65
CA LEU A 13 1.32 23.38 -1.13
C LEU A 13 1.74 22.71 -2.45
N ILE A 14 1.90 21.41 -2.44
CA ILE A 14 2.12 20.63 -3.66
C ILE A 14 0.89 20.85 -4.53
N SER A 15 1.05 21.64 -5.59
CA SER A 15 -0.01 21.89 -6.53
C SER A 15 -0.32 20.60 -7.27
N LEU A 16 -1.58 20.20 -7.26
CA LEU A 16 -2.16 19.09 -8.04
C LEU A 16 -2.18 19.40 -9.55
N GLN A 17 -1.19 20.14 -10.07
CA GLN A 17 -1.14 20.61 -11.46
C GLN A 17 -0.99 19.53 -12.54
N GLY A 18 -0.83 18.26 -12.16
CA GLY A 18 -0.83 17.13 -13.12
C GLY A 18 -2.21 16.64 -13.55
N TRP A 19 -3.29 17.09 -12.91
CA TRP A 19 -4.66 16.60 -13.15
C TRP A 19 -5.59 17.62 -13.79
N ALA A 20 -5.13 18.84 -14.06
CA ALA A 20 -5.99 19.97 -14.45
C ALA A 20 -5.47 20.78 -15.65
N ASN A 21 -4.86 20.17 -16.66
CA ASN A 21 -4.56 20.87 -17.90
C ASN A 21 -5.15 20.13 -19.08
N HIS A 22 -6.43 20.35 -19.34
CA HIS A 22 -7.00 20.47 -20.69
C HIS A 22 -8.27 21.33 -20.63
N ASP A 23 -8.21 22.42 -21.39
CA ASP A 23 -9.28 23.31 -21.80
C ASP A 23 -9.89 24.26 -20.77
N GLU A 24 -9.31 25.47 -20.73
CA GLU A 24 -10.04 26.68 -20.42
C GLU A 24 -11.14 26.90 -21.46
N ALA A 25 -12.35 26.47 -21.12
CA ALA A 25 -13.58 27.00 -21.65
C ALA A 25 -14.38 27.54 -20.48
N GLU A 26 -14.48 28.88 -20.39
CA GLU A 26 -15.42 29.57 -19.52
C GLU A 26 -16.83 28.98 -19.71
N SER A 27 -17.25 28.13 -18.78
CA SER A 27 -18.67 27.89 -18.56
C SER A 27 -18.94 28.04 -17.06
N SER A 28 -19.81 28.97 -16.75
CA SER A 28 -20.38 29.24 -15.45
C SER A 28 -20.55 27.95 -14.65
N LEU A 29 -19.77 27.81 -13.58
CA LEU A 29 -19.95 26.76 -12.59
C LEU A 29 -21.31 26.92 -11.91
N VAL A 30 -22.31 26.34 -12.50
CA VAL A 30 -23.55 26.03 -11.77
C VAL A 30 -23.15 24.88 -10.83
N SER A 31 -22.99 25.18 -9.55
CA SER A 31 -22.88 24.18 -8.51
C SER A 31 -23.98 23.13 -8.75
N PRO A 32 -23.69 21.81 -8.76
CA PRO A 32 -24.73 20.83 -8.84
C PRO A 32 -25.72 21.12 -7.71
N GLN A 33 -26.99 21.33 -8.03
CA GLN A 33 -28.04 21.47 -7.03
C GLN A 33 -27.92 20.26 -6.09
N GLN A 34 -27.59 20.54 -4.84
CA GLN A 34 -27.62 19.60 -3.74
C GLN A 34 -29.09 19.25 -3.51
N ASP A 35 -29.61 18.26 -4.22
CA ASP A 35 -30.80 17.56 -3.78
C ASP A 35 -30.49 16.99 -2.40
N GLY A 36 -31.01 17.61 -1.35
CA GLY A 36 -31.02 17.25 0.06
C GLY A 36 -29.88 16.31 0.50
N ALA A 37 -28.62 16.81 0.49
CA ALA A 37 -27.47 16.00 0.88
C ALA A 37 -27.72 15.45 2.29
N SER A 38 -28.00 14.13 2.38
CA SER A 38 -28.21 13.46 3.64
C SER A 38 -27.01 13.68 4.55
N THR A 39 -27.23 14.26 5.72
CA THR A 39 -26.21 14.35 6.78
C THR A 39 -26.01 13.02 7.50
N GLN A 40 -26.89 12.05 7.23
CA GLN A 40 -26.78 10.69 7.75
C GLN A 40 -25.70 9.90 7.02
N PRO A 41 -25.05 8.92 7.66
CA PRO A 41 -24.09 8.05 6.98
C PRO A 41 -24.78 7.17 5.92
N PRO A 42 -24.02 6.61 4.97
CA PRO A 42 -24.53 5.57 4.08
C PRO A 42 -25.11 4.40 4.86
N LEU A 43 -26.08 3.70 4.27
CA LEU A 43 -26.72 2.56 4.92
C LEU A 43 -25.68 1.52 5.37
N GLY A 44 -25.73 1.14 6.63
CA GLY A 44 -24.81 0.18 7.24
C GLY A 44 -23.49 0.79 7.76
N PHE A 45 -23.28 2.10 7.55
CA PHE A 45 -22.10 2.79 8.09
C PHE A 45 -22.45 3.51 9.42
N PRO A 46 -21.50 3.63 10.36
CA PRO A 46 -21.69 4.41 11.57
C PRO A 46 -21.62 5.91 11.27
N SER A 47 -22.21 6.73 12.15
CA SER A 47 -22.09 8.21 12.06
C SER A 47 -20.65 8.69 12.36
N SER A 48 -19.92 7.96 13.20
CA SER A 48 -18.50 8.14 13.50
C SER A 48 -17.88 6.82 13.93
N ILE A 49 -16.58 6.74 13.81
CA ILE A 49 -15.76 5.60 14.25
C ILE A 49 -14.91 6.09 15.41
N ASP A 50 -14.83 5.27 16.46
CA ASP A 50 -14.01 5.52 17.66
C ASP A 50 -12.95 4.45 17.83
N GLY A 51 -12.06 4.66 18.80
CA GLY A 51 -11.05 3.67 19.21
C GLY A 51 -9.66 3.91 18.60
N PRO A 52 -8.75 2.93 18.77
CA PRO A 52 -7.32 3.11 18.50
C PRO A 52 -6.97 3.33 17.01
N ARG A 53 -7.91 3.04 16.10
CA ARG A 53 -7.72 3.28 14.66
C ARG A 53 -7.94 4.74 14.26
N VAL A 54 -8.49 5.58 15.14
CA VAL A 54 -8.74 6.99 14.87
C VAL A 54 -7.56 7.80 15.38
N TRP A 55 -6.67 8.16 14.46
CA TRP A 55 -5.49 8.95 14.76
C TRP A 55 -5.17 9.92 13.63
N SER A 56 -4.48 11.00 13.97
CA SER A 56 -3.98 12.05 13.08
C SER A 56 -2.64 12.56 13.57
N GLN A 57 -2.09 13.56 12.93
CA GLN A 57 -0.86 14.20 13.34
C GLN A 57 -0.94 14.61 14.83
N GLY A 58 0.06 14.19 15.62
CA GLY A 58 0.18 14.51 17.05
C GLY A 58 -0.65 13.61 17.99
N SER A 59 -1.53 12.74 17.47
CA SER A 59 -2.29 11.79 18.29
C SER A 59 -1.76 10.36 18.25
N ILE A 60 -0.93 10.01 17.26
CA ILE A 60 -0.25 8.72 17.18
C ILE A 60 1.19 8.85 17.72
N SER A 61 1.59 7.94 18.58
CA SER A 61 2.98 7.79 19.02
C SER A 61 3.63 6.65 18.26
N PHE A 62 4.60 6.95 17.40
CA PHE A 62 5.34 5.91 16.70
C PHE A 62 6.23 5.09 17.63
N ASP A 63 6.67 5.62 18.76
CA ASP A 63 7.45 4.86 19.74
C ASP A 63 6.64 3.67 20.27
N SER A 64 5.34 3.86 20.52
CA SER A 64 4.45 2.77 20.94
C SER A 64 4.13 1.77 19.82
N GLN A 65 4.26 2.18 18.58
CA GLN A 65 4.07 1.32 17.39
C GLN A 65 5.37 0.63 16.94
N THR A 66 6.51 0.98 17.55
CA THR A 66 7.81 0.42 17.19
C THR A 66 8.18 -0.73 18.14
N LEU A 67 8.53 -1.86 17.58
CA LEU A 67 9.17 -2.97 18.25
C LEU A 67 10.68 -2.82 18.05
N GLU A 68 11.35 -2.23 19.05
CA GLU A 68 12.81 -2.11 19.04
C GLU A 68 13.43 -3.47 19.36
N LEU A 69 14.34 -3.92 18.49
CA LEU A 69 15.11 -5.14 18.64
C LEU A 69 16.41 -4.84 19.38
N GLY A 70 16.60 -5.48 20.52
CA GLY A 70 17.87 -5.43 21.28
C GLY A 70 18.89 -6.41 20.69
N PRO A 71 20.15 -6.37 21.21
CA PRO A 71 21.24 -7.25 20.73
C PRO A 71 20.89 -8.75 20.83
N THR A 72 20.10 -9.16 21.82
CA THR A 72 19.65 -10.55 21.97
C THR A 72 18.65 -10.94 20.88
N ASP A 73 17.75 -10.03 20.48
CA ASP A 73 16.80 -10.26 19.42
C ASP A 73 17.54 -10.39 18.07
N VAL A 74 18.51 -9.50 17.80
CA VAL A 74 19.34 -9.56 16.59
C VAL A 74 20.10 -10.89 16.52
N THR A 75 20.70 -11.33 17.65
CA THR A 75 21.36 -12.64 17.71
C THR A 75 20.40 -13.79 17.42
N GLU A 76 19.17 -13.72 17.93
CA GLU A 76 18.14 -14.74 17.68
C GLU A 76 17.76 -14.79 16.20
N VAL A 77 17.60 -13.65 15.54
CA VAL A 77 17.33 -13.54 14.10
C VAL A 77 18.50 -14.13 13.29
N GLU A 78 19.75 -13.79 13.63
CA GLU A 78 20.94 -14.34 12.95
C GLU A 78 21.07 -15.86 13.12
N GLN A 79 20.69 -16.39 14.29
CA GLN A 79 20.65 -17.84 14.53
C GLN A 79 19.56 -18.50 13.67
N ALA A 80 18.39 -17.86 13.55
CA ALA A 80 17.31 -18.36 12.70
C ALA A 80 17.72 -18.37 11.21
N VAL A 81 18.44 -17.35 10.73
CA VAL A 81 19.03 -17.36 9.37
C VAL A 81 19.98 -18.54 9.18
N LYS A 82 20.93 -18.72 10.10
CA LYS A 82 21.90 -19.83 10.04
C LYS A 82 21.18 -21.19 10.06
N HIS A 83 20.17 -21.32 10.91
CA HIS A 83 19.35 -22.53 10.96
C HIS A 83 18.65 -22.78 9.62
N PHE A 84 17.96 -21.79 9.09
CA PHE A 84 17.26 -21.91 7.80
C PHE A 84 18.22 -22.31 6.67
N LEU A 85 19.37 -21.63 6.54
CA LEU A 85 20.38 -21.95 5.53
C LEU A 85 20.94 -23.37 5.69
N SER A 86 21.05 -23.89 6.91
CA SER A 86 21.52 -25.26 7.17
C SER A 86 20.55 -26.33 6.68
N LEU A 87 19.27 -25.98 6.46
CA LEU A 87 18.27 -26.90 5.91
C LEU A 87 18.37 -27.07 4.39
N GLY A 88 19.12 -26.19 3.71
CA GLY A 88 19.27 -26.20 2.25
C GLY A 88 17.99 -25.89 1.49
N LEU A 89 17.04 -25.18 2.12
CA LEU A 89 15.77 -24.79 1.54
C LEU A 89 15.92 -23.51 0.69
N ASP A 90 15.03 -23.35 -0.30
CA ASP A 90 14.93 -22.10 -1.04
C ASP A 90 14.32 -20.98 -0.16
N GLY A 91 14.75 -19.75 -0.33
CA GLY A 91 14.25 -18.60 0.45
C GLY A 91 12.72 -18.41 0.37
N SER A 92 12.08 -18.92 -0.68
CA SER A 92 10.62 -18.94 -0.80
C SER A 92 9.93 -19.82 0.24
N GLU A 93 10.65 -20.79 0.83
CA GLU A 93 10.13 -21.79 1.77
C GLU A 93 10.23 -21.33 3.23
N VAL A 94 10.70 -20.12 3.51
CA VAL A 94 10.78 -19.56 4.87
C VAL A 94 9.40 -19.53 5.51
N THR A 95 9.27 -20.17 6.69
CA THR A 95 8.05 -20.21 7.53
C THR A 95 8.43 -20.02 9.00
N GLN A 96 7.46 -19.93 9.90
CA GLN A 96 7.74 -19.87 11.34
C GLN A 96 8.46 -21.13 11.85
N GLU A 97 8.14 -22.29 11.29
CA GLU A 97 8.68 -23.57 11.72
C GLU A 97 10.17 -23.71 11.39
N ASN A 98 10.61 -23.19 10.25
CA ASN A 98 11.99 -23.29 9.80
C ASN A 98 12.82 -22.02 10.01
N PHE A 99 12.19 -20.95 10.52
CA PHE A 99 12.81 -19.71 10.97
C PHE A 99 12.41 -19.42 12.43
N PRO A 100 12.89 -20.24 13.40
CA PRO A 100 12.41 -20.20 14.78
C PRO A 100 12.86 -18.94 15.53
N LEU A 101 11.90 -18.22 16.11
CA LEU A 101 12.11 -17.06 16.97
C LEU A 101 11.41 -17.27 18.32
N PRO A 102 11.97 -18.10 19.22
CA PRO A 102 11.29 -18.51 20.44
C PRO A 102 10.99 -17.35 21.41
N ASN A 103 11.81 -16.29 21.41
CA ASN A 103 11.60 -15.13 22.28
C ASN A 103 10.98 -13.93 21.52
N LEU A 104 11.42 -13.68 20.31
CA LEU A 104 10.92 -12.58 19.48
C LEU A 104 9.55 -12.90 18.87
N GLY A 105 9.31 -14.16 18.47
CA GLY A 105 8.09 -14.60 17.80
C GLY A 105 6.78 -14.23 18.53
N PRO A 106 6.63 -14.52 19.84
CA PRO A 106 5.46 -14.08 20.60
C PRO A 106 5.22 -12.56 20.55
N ARG A 107 6.29 -11.75 20.64
CA ARG A 107 6.22 -10.28 20.56
C ARG A 107 5.78 -9.81 19.16
N LEU A 108 6.21 -10.49 18.11
CA LEU A 108 5.74 -10.24 16.74
C LEU A 108 4.26 -10.63 16.59
N GLY A 109 3.83 -11.73 17.20
CA GLY A 109 2.42 -12.14 17.25
C GLY A 109 1.52 -11.09 17.92
N ASP A 110 1.97 -10.49 19.03
CA ASP A 110 1.26 -9.37 19.66
C ASP A 110 1.14 -8.18 18.71
N ARG A 111 2.21 -7.86 17.95
CA ARG A 111 2.15 -6.79 16.93
C ARG A 111 1.22 -7.14 15.78
N ALA A 112 1.10 -8.40 15.38
CA ALA A 112 0.12 -8.82 14.38
C ALA A 112 -1.32 -8.54 14.86
N ALA A 113 -1.62 -8.78 16.13
CA ALA A 113 -2.90 -8.42 16.72
C ALA A 113 -3.11 -6.89 16.75
N ASP A 114 -2.09 -6.09 17.11
CA ASP A 114 -2.14 -4.63 17.12
C ASP A 114 -2.39 -4.03 15.73
N ILE A 115 -1.82 -4.61 14.67
CA ILE A 115 -2.07 -4.20 13.28
C ILE A 115 -3.57 -4.33 12.94
N HIS A 116 -4.26 -5.33 13.46
CA HIS A 116 -5.68 -5.56 13.14
C HIS A 116 -6.65 -4.90 14.12
N ARG A 117 -6.29 -4.79 15.40
CA ARG A 117 -7.16 -4.32 16.49
C ARG A 117 -6.76 -2.96 17.06
N GLY A 118 -5.49 -2.57 16.85
CA GLY A 118 -4.90 -1.33 17.32
C GLY A 118 -4.90 -0.22 16.28
N SER A 119 -3.79 0.51 16.18
CA SER A 119 -3.61 1.65 15.27
C SER A 119 -3.55 1.28 13.78
N GLY A 120 -3.31 0.03 13.47
CA GLY A 120 -3.09 -0.44 12.09
C GLY A 120 -1.64 -0.36 11.63
N LEU A 121 -0.68 -0.12 12.53
CA LEU A 121 0.73 0.10 12.22
C LEU A 121 1.64 -0.69 13.17
N CYS A 122 2.74 -1.21 12.61
CA CYS A 122 3.87 -1.71 13.40
C CYS A 122 5.17 -1.43 12.65
N ILE A 123 6.20 -1.00 13.37
CA ILE A 123 7.57 -0.87 12.88
C ILE A 123 8.42 -1.86 13.67
N VAL A 124 9.19 -2.69 12.98
CA VAL A 124 10.25 -3.52 13.59
C VAL A 124 11.58 -2.86 13.23
N ARG A 125 12.34 -2.47 14.25
CA ARG A 125 13.57 -1.68 14.13
C ARG A 125 14.71 -2.33 14.89
N GLY A 126 15.94 -2.14 14.44
CA GLY A 126 17.15 -2.59 15.13
C GLY A 126 18.03 -3.54 14.29
N LEU A 127 17.62 -3.86 13.06
CA LEU A 127 18.44 -4.59 12.10
C LEU A 127 19.10 -3.61 11.13
N ASP A 128 20.42 -3.73 10.97
CA ASP A 128 21.15 -2.96 9.96
C ASP A 128 21.16 -3.70 8.62
N SER A 129 20.33 -3.26 7.69
CA SER A 129 20.23 -3.88 6.36
C SER A 129 21.55 -3.84 5.59
N GLY A 130 22.46 -2.93 5.92
CA GLY A 130 23.80 -2.85 5.31
C GLY A 130 24.77 -3.94 5.79
N ALA A 131 24.50 -4.57 6.93
CA ALA A 131 25.32 -5.62 7.50
C ALA A 131 25.04 -7.01 6.89
N TYR A 132 23.96 -7.17 6.14
CA TYR A 132 23.55 -8.46 5.59
C TYR A 132 23.61 -8.48 4.06
N SER A 133 23.84 -9.67 3.49
CA SER A 133 23.71 -9.88 2.04
C SER A 133 22.27 -9.60 1.55
N ALA A 134 22.08 -9.44 0.25
CA ALA A 134 20.73 -9.28 -0.32
C ALA A 134 19.84 -10.49 -0.05
N GLU A 135 20.42 -11.69 -0.05
CA GLU A 135 19.74 -12.96 0.25
C GLU A 135 19.36 -13.05 1.73
N ASP A 136 20.35 -12.84 2.65
CA ASP A 136 20.08 -12.88 4.10
C ASP A 136 19.01 -11.87 4.50
N ASN A 137 19.11 -10.65 3.99
CA ASN A 137 18.11 -9.63 4.17
C ASN A 137 16.71 -10.07 3.70
N THR A 138 16.63 -10.84 2.61
CA THR A 138 15.36 -11.37 2.10
C THR A 138 14.83 -12.46 3.01
N ILE A 139 15.68 -13.40 3.44
CA ILE A 139 15.35 -14.45 4.40
C ILE A 139 14.88 -13.85 5.73
N ILE A 140 15.60 -12.86 6.27
CA ILE A 140 15.23 -12.14 7.50
C ILE A 140 13.84 -11.50 7.36
N PHE A 141 13.62 -10.77 6.25
CA PHE A 141 12.33 -10.11 6.01
C PHE A 141 11.19 -11.12 5.91
N LEU A 142 11.36 -12.21 5.17
CA LEU A 142 10.35 -13.27 5.05
C LEU A 142 10.11 -14.00 6.36
N GLY A 143 11.19 -14.22 7.15
CA GLY A 143 11.13 -14.87 8.46
C GLY A 143 10.34 -14.05 9.48
N ILE A 144 10.70 -12.79 9.68
CA ILE A 144 9.96 -11.87 10.58
C ILE A 144 8.52 -11.68 10.10
N ALA A 145 8.31 -11.50 8.78
CA ALA A 145 7.00 -11.31 8.20
C ALA A 145 6.08 -12.53 8.40
N SER A 146 6.62 -13.74 8.50
CA SER A 146 5.83 -14.96 8.73
C SER A 146 5.10 -14.95 10.08
N TYR A 147 5.64 -14.25 11.10
CA TYR A 147 5.01 -14.06 12.40
C TYR A 147 3.92 -12.98 12.42
N ILE A 148 3.93 -12.09 11.43
CA ILE A 148 2.89 -11.05 11.26
C ILE A 148 1.73 -11.58 10.42
N GLY A 149 2.04 -12.33 9.34
CA GLY A 149 1.03 -12.95 8.48
C GLY A 149 1.62 -14.14 7.74
N SER A 150 0.99 -15.30 7.91
CA SER A 150 1.48 -16.59 7.38
C SER A 150 1.22 -16.76 5.88
N GLN A 151 0.22 -16.07 5.32
CA GLN A 151 -0.07 -16.15 3.89
C GLN A 151 0.58 -14.99 3.15
N ARG A 152 1.26 -15.31 2.04
CA ARG A 152 1.88 -14.34 1.14
C ARG A 152 1.03 -14.17 -0.11
N GLY A 153 0.74 -12.91 -0.46
CA GLY A 153 -0.07 -12.55 -1.61
C GLY A 153 0.75 -12.39 -2.88
N VAL A 154 0.17 -12.82 -4.00
CA VAL A 154 0.76 -12.63 -5.32
C VAL A 154 0.54 -11.20 -5.78
N GLN A 155 1.60 -10.51 -6.19
CA GLN A 155 1.56 -9.10 -6.61
C GLN A 155 1.43 -8.90 -8.12
N THR A 156 1.77 -9.92 -8.92
CA THR A 156 1.68 -9.87 -10.40
C THR A 156 1.21 -11.20 -10.97
N SER A 157 0.71 -11.20 -12.20
CA SER A 157 0.36 -12.41 -12.93
C SER A 157 1.52 -13.39 -13.14
N LYS A 158 2.74 -12.88 -13.11
CA LYS A 158 3.96 -13.68 -13.24
C LYS A 158 4.40 -14.36 -11.93
N GLY A 159 3.60 -14.21 -10.86
CA GLY A 159 3.90 -14.86 -9.58
C GLY A 159 4.85 -14.08 -8.68
N ALA A 160 5.06 -12.78 -8.91
CA ALA A 160 5.91 -11.98 -8.03
C ALA A 160 5.32 -11.91 -6.62
N MET A 161 6.08 -12.36 -5.64
CA MET A 161 5.75 -12.32 -4.21
C MET A 161 6.45 -11.16 -3.52
N LEU A 162 7.64 -10.80 -3.97
CA LEU A 162 8.37 -9.59 -3.57
C LEU A 162 8.41 -8.60 -4.73
N THR A 163 8.31 -7.31 -4.40
CA THR A 163 8.49 -6.22 -5.36
C THR A 163 9.50 -5.23 -4.81
N HIS A 164 10.57 -5.00 -5.58
CA HIS A 164 11.54 -3.96 -5.27
C HIS A 164 11.00 -2.60 -5.72
N ILE A 165 10.79 -1.68 -4.79
CA ILE A 165 10.44 -0.29 -5.04
C ILE A 165 11.76 0.47 -5.18
N TYR A 166 12.17 0.64 -6.42
CA TYR A 166 13.49 1.12 -6.82
C TYR A 166 13.39 1.84 -8.15
N GLU A 167 14.21 2.83 -8.36
CA GLU A 167 14.40 3.51 -9.64
C GLU A 167 15.85 3.33 -10.11
N SER A 168 16.06 3.18 -11.40
CA SER A 168 17.38 3.17 -12.01
C SER A 168 17.43 4.09 -13.23
N ASP A 169 18.43 4.95 -13.26
CA ASP A 169 18.72 5.80 -14.42
C ASP A 169 19.23 5.00 -15.61
N SER A 170 19.75 3.78 -15.36
CA SER A 170 20.25 2.88 -16.42
C SER A 170 19.13 2.23 -17.24
N TRP A 171 17.87 2.32 -16.80
CA TRP A 171 16.74 1.73 -17.55
C TRP A 171 16.42 2.54 -18.80
N ASN A 172 16.31 1.84 -19.92
CA ASN A 172 16.02 2.43 -21.25
C ASN A 172 14.59 2.97 -21.42
N VAL A 173 13.66 2.61 -20.51
CA VAL A 173 12.26 3.08 -20.58
C VAL A 173 12.12 4.45 -19.95
N PRO A 174 11.54 5.45 -20.63
CA PRO A 174 11.31 6.78 -20.08
C PRO A 174 10.48 6.74 -18.78
N ARG A 175 10.77 7.65 -17.83
CA ARG A 175 10.13 7.68 -16.50
C ARG A 175 8.62 7.76 -16.57
N GLU A 176 8.08 8.55 -17.48
CA GLU A 176 6.64 8.74 -17.71
C GLU A 176 5.90 7.48 -18.16
N LYS A 177 6.63 6.48 -18.64
CA LYS A 177 6.10 5.16 -19.02
C LYS A 177 6.29 4.10 -17.94
N ARG A 178 6.97 4.43 -16.85
CA ARG A 178 7.20 3.49 -15.74
C ARG A 178 6.04 3.52 -14.76
N HIS A 179 5.84 2.41 -14.07
CA HIS A 179 4.93 2.37 -12.92
C HIS A 179 5.43 3.33 -11.83
N GLY A 180 4.53 4.04 -11.15
CA GLY A 180 4.88 5.07 -10.17
C GLY A 180 5.85 4.65 -9.07
N ILE A 181 5.82 3.37 -8.64
CA ILE A 181 6.77 2.83 -7.66
C ILE A 181 8.22 2.74 -8.19
N HIS A 182 8.40 2.79 -9.51
CA HIS A 182 9.69 2.75 -10.21
C HIS A 182 10.10 4.12 -10.74
N THR A 183 9.56 5.17 -10.14
CA THR A 183 9.91 6.57 -10.40
C THR A 183 10.21 7.28 -9.09
N ASN A 184 10.89 8.41 -9.18
CA ASN A 184 11.15 9.29 -8.04
C ASN A 184 10.04 10.32 -7.79
N SER A 185 8.94 10.26 -8.53
CA SER A 185 7.78 11.15 -8.36
C SER A 185 7.04 10.90 -7.05
N SER A 186 6.31 11.88 -6.56
CA SER A 186 5.37 11.69 -5.45
C SER A 186 4.26 10.72 -5.82
N LEU A 187 3.74 10.01 -4.83
CA LEU A 187 2.57 9.15 -4.95
C LEU A 187 1.45 9.71 -4.06
N PRO A 188 0.24 9.91 -4.58
CA PRO A 188 -0.90 10.38 -3.79
C PRO A 188 -1.31 9.33 -2.74
N PHE A 189 -2.19 9.70 -1.80
CA PHE A 189 -2.75 8.75 -0.84
C PHE A 189 -3.49 7.62 -1.54
N HIS A 190 -3.12 6.39 -1.21
CA HIS A 190 -3.69 5.18 -1.79
C HIS A 190 -3.59 4.00 -0.82
N ASN A 191 -4.22 2.91 -1.21
CA ASN A 191 -4.00 1.57 -0.68
C ASN A 191 -3.43 0.71 -1.80
N ASP A 192 -2.65 -0.29 -1.45
CA ASP A 192 -2.33 -1.38 -2.38
C ASP A 192 -3.57 -2.26 -2.55
N MET A 193 -4.33 -2.05 -3.62
CA MET A 193 -5.56 -2.81 -3.86
C MET A 193 -5.24 -4.30 -4.02
N GLY A 194 -5.91 -5.14 -3.23
CA GLY A 194 -5.66 -6.58 -3.16
C GLY A 194 -4.72 -7.01 -2.03
N CYS A 195 -4.15 -6.08 -1.28
CA CYS A 195 -3.29 -6.35 -0.13
C CYS A 195 -4.09 -6.22 1.18
N GLU A 196 -3.85 -7.11 2.14
CA GLU A 196 -4.42 -7.03 3.48
C GLU A 196 -3.43 -6.38 4.45
N ILE A 197 -2.23 -6.94 4.58
CA ILE A 197 -1.14 -6.36 5.34
C ILE A 197 -0.04 -5.98 4.35
N LEU A 198 0.23 -4.69 4.24
CA LEU A 198 1.35 -4.18 3.47
C LEU A 198 2.61 -4.24 4.33
N ALA A 199 3.57 -5.06 3.94
CA ALA A 199 4.87 -5.15 4.57
C ALA A 199 5.93 -4.51 3.68
N ILE A 200 6.72 -3.61 4.25
CA ILE A 200 7.79 -2.87 3.57
C ILE A 200 9.08 -3.02 4.37
N HIS A 201 10.13 -3.54 3.75
CA HIS A 201 11.48 -3.49 4.29
C HIS A 201 12.26 -2.34 3.65
N ILE A 202 12.75 -1.41 4.46
CA ILE A 202 13.51 -0.24 4.02
C ILE A 202 14.98 -0.64 3.92
N ARG A 203 15.41 -1.01 2.73
CA ARG A 203 16.81 -1.40 2.46
C ARG A 203 17.73 -0.20 2.49
N ASN A 204 17.28 0.91 1.93
CA ASN A 204 18.01 2.17 1.92
C ASN A 204 17.04 3.35 1.72
N CYS A 205 17.40 4.52 2.28
CA CYS A 205 16.66 5.76 2.11
C CYS A 205 17.22 6.57 0.93
N ALA A 206 16.42 7.50 0.39
CA ALA A 206 16.88 8.48 -0.57
C ALA A 206 17.84 9.49 0.08
N ALA A 207 18.68 10.14 -0.73
CA ALA A 207 19.53 11.24 -0.28
C ALA A 207 18.66 12.44 0.20
N GLN A 208 17.56 12.73 -0.50
CA GLN A 208 16.62 13.79 -0.15
C GLN A 208 15.19 13.37 -0.46
N GLY A 209 14.23 13.74 0.38
CA GLY A 209 12.81 13.45 0.17
C GLY A 209 12.44 11.99 0.40
N GLY A 210 11.45 11.48 -0.34
CA GLY A 210 11.01 10.09 -0.29
C GLY A 210 10.30 9.69 1.01
N GLY A 211 9.89 10.67 1.82
CA GLY A 211 9.15 10.45 3.06
C GLY A 211 7.84 9.73 2.79
N THR A 212 7.52 8.77 3.63
CA THR A 212 6.22 8.09 3.61
C THR A 212 5.28 8.78 4.59
N TYR A 213 4.08 9.08 4.13
CA TYR A 213 3.00 9.65 4.92
C TYR A 213 1.88 8.64 5.06
N MET A 214 1.24 8.65 6.21
CA MET A 214 0.14 7.76 6.55
C MET A 214 -1.06 8.56 7.06
N ALA A 215 -2.26 8.10 6.73
CA ALA A 215 -3.50 8.66 7.24
C ALA A 215 -4.45 7.53 7.64
N SER A 216 -5.00 7.64 8.85
CA SER A 216 -6.03 6.71 9.33
C SER A 216 -7.29 6.84 8.47
N ALA A 217 -7.74 5.75 7.86
CA ALA A 217 -8.99 5.74 7.11
C ALA A 217 -10.19 6.11 7.99
N ALA A 218 -10.19 5.71 9.26
CA ALA A 218 -11.25 6.05 10.21
C ALA A 218 -11.26 7.55 10.55
N ALA A 219 -10.09 8.17 10.75
CA ALA A 219 -10.01 9.62 10.96
C ALA A 219 -10.44 10.40 9.72
N VAL A 220 -10.01 9.97 8.54
CA VAL A 220 -10.42 10.54 7.25
C VAL A 220 -11.94 10.41 7.06
N TYR A 221 -12.50 9.23 7.32
CA TYR A 221 -13.95 8.99 7.28
C TYR A 221 -14.70 9.96 8.20
N ASN A 222 -14.29 10.06 9.47
CA ASN A 222 -14.92 10.95 10.44
C ASN A 222 -14.89 12.42 10.00
N ALA A 223 -13.74 12.87 9.49
CA ALA A 223 -13.58 14.24 9.00
C ALA A 223 -14.46 14.50 7.77
N MET A 224 -14.53 13.55 6.83
CA MET A 224 -15.39 13.64 5.65
C MET A 224 -16.87 13.59 6.01
N MET A 225 -17.28 12.71 6.92
CA MET A 225 -18.68 12.66 7.41
C MET A 225 -19.12 13.98 8.04
N LYS A 226 -18.22 14.64 8.76
CA LYS A 226 -18.51 15.95 9.38
C LYS A 226 -18.61 17.08 8.36
N ALA A 227 -17.73 17.11 7.36
CA ALA A 227 -17.61 18.25 6.44
C ALA A 227 -18.35 18.03 5.11
N ASN A 228 -18.29 16.81 4.56
CA ASN A 228 -18.73 16.49 3.20
C ASN A 228 -19.39 15.09 3.15
N PRO A 229 -20.48 14.84 3.89
CA PRO A 229 -21.10 13.50 3.96
C PRO A 229 -21.49 12.95 2.58
N TRP A 230 -21.85 13.81 1.63
CA TRP A 230 -22.16 13.40 0.25
C TRP A 230 -20.99 12.70 -0.45
N ALA A 231 -19.76 13.10 -0.14
CA ALA A 231 -18.58 12.46 -0.71
C ALA A 231 -18.39 11.05 -0.15
N VAL A 232 -18.67 10.81 1.13
CA VAL A 232 -18.70 9.47 1.74
C VAL A 232 -19.76 8.60 1.07
N HIS A 233 -20.94 9.12 0.84
CA HIS A 233 -21.98 8.41 0.07
C HIS A 233 -21.51 8.06 -1.34
N THR A 234 -20.79 8.97 -1.99
CA THR A 234 -20.26 8.73 -3.34
C THR A 234 -19.19 7.65 -3.33
N LEU A 235 -18.26 7.68 -2.37
CA LEU A 235 -17.20 6.66 -2.23
C LEU A 235 -17.77 5.26 -1.90
N ALA A 236 -18.90 5.20 -1.19
CA ALA A 236 -19.57 3.94 -0.83
C ALA A 236 -20.48 3.38 -1.95
N LYS A 237 -20.69 4.09 -3.06
CA LYS A 237 -21.49 3.58 -4.18
C LYS A 237 -20.77 2.47 -4.94
N HIS A 238 -21.52 1.42 -5.32
CA HIS A 238 -21.02 0.28 -6.11
C HIS A 238 -20.94 0.61 -7.62
N ASN A 239 -20.38 1.75 -7.97
CA ASN A 239 -20.32 2.20 -9.36
C ASN A 239 -18.94 2.77 -9.76
N TRP A 240 -17.91 2.49 -8.98
CA TRP A 240 -16.56 2.88 -9.32
C TRP A 240 -15.94 1.86 -10.27
N PRO A 241 -15.46 2.27 -11.44
CA PRO A 241 -14.80 1.38 -12.37
C PRO A 241 -13.37 1.08 -11.89
N VAL A 242 -13.24 -0.02 -11.16
CA VAL A 242 -11.96 -0.53 -10.66
C VAL A 242 -11.34 -1.40 -11.75
N GLN A 243 -10.14 -1.04 -12.18
CA GLN A 243 -9.39 -1.79 -13.19
C GLN A 243 -9.07 -3.20 -12.72
N VAL A 244 -9.36 -4.16 -13.56
CA VAL A 244 -8.99 -5.56 -13.38
C VAL A 244 -8.43 -6.09 -14.69
N SER A 245 -7.53 -7.05 -14.62
CA SER A 245 -6.90 -7.62 -15.81
C SER A 245 -7.47 -8.98 -16.16
N ARG A 246 -8.68 -9.25 -15.76
CA ARG A 246 -9.29 -10.58 -15.89
C ARG A 246 -10.57 -10.55 -16.65
N GLY A 247 -10.75 -11.61 -17.43
CA GLY A 247 -12.00 -11.90 -18.10
C GLY A 247 -12.31 -10.96 -19.28
N THR A 248 -13.53 -11.01 -19.75
CA THR A 248 -14.02 -10.21 -20.87
C THR A 248 -14.15 -8.73 -20.56
N SER A 249 -14.20 -8.36 -19.28
CA SER A 249 -14.30 -6.96 -18.82
C SER A 249 -12.96 -6.46 -18.27
N PRO A 250 -12.47 -5.29 -18.68
CA PRO A 250 -11.26 -4.68 -18.14
C PRO A 250 -11.45 -4.02 -16.77
N PHE A 251 -12.66 -4.00 -16.24
CA PHE A 251 -13.00 -3.42 -14.95
C PHE A 251 -14.18 -4.14 -14.29
N VAL A 252 -14.28 -3.96 -12.98
CA VAL A 252 -15.46 -4.29 -12.19
C VAL A 252 -16.00 -3.02 -11.57
N LEU A 253 -17.31 -3.00 -11.27
CA LEU A 253 -17.92 -1.93 -10.49
C LEU A 253 -17.87 -2.32 -9.01
N ALA A 254 -17.19 -1.51 -8.21
CA ALA A 254 -17.03 -1.73 -6.78
C ALA A 254 -17.15 -0.41 -6.01
N PRO A 255 -17.44 -0.42 -4.70
CA PRO A 255 -17.29 0.74 -3.85
C PRO A 255 -15.83 0.93 -3.46
N LEU A 256 -15.44 2.15 -3.08
CA LEU A 256 -14.11 2.44 -2.54
C LEU A 256 -14.11 2.41 -1.00
N LEU A 257 -15.28 2.55 -0.38
CA LEU A 257 -15.49 2.40 1.05
C LEU A 257 -16.51 1.30 1.30
N GLY A 258 -16.21 0.45 2.29
CA GLY A 258 -17.12 -0.54 2.83
C GLY A 258 -17.09 -0.53 4.35
N PHE A 259 -18.13 -1.00 4.99
CA PHE A 259 -18.18 -1.22 6.43
C PHE A 259 -18.69 -2.62 6.70
N GLN A 260 -17.86 -3.46 7.30
CA GLN A 260 -18.15 -4.88 7.52
C GLN A 260 -17.64 -5.31 8.89
N SER A 261 -18.48 -5.98 9.67
CA SER A 261 -18.10 -6.55 10.98
C SER A 261 -17.39 -5.56 11.92
N GLY A 262 -17.87 -4.30 11.94
CA GLY A 262 -17.32 -3.23 12.77
C GLY A 262 -16.04 -2.57 12.23
N ASN A 263 -15.61 -2.90 11.02
CA ASN A 263 -14.41 -2.37 10.39
C ASN A 263 -14.74 -1.52 9.16
N LEU A 264 -14.15 -0.33 9.08
CA LEU A 264 -14.13 0.45 7.85
C LEU A 264 -13.04 -0.12 6.93
N VAL A 265 -13.45 -0.54 5.75
CA VAL A 265 -12.54 -1.04 4.70
C VAL A 265 -12.45 0.02 3.62
N ILE A 266 -11.23 0.49 3.34
CA ILE A 266 -10.96 1.37 2.21
C ILE A 266 -10.14 0.63 1.16
N SER A 267 -10.51 0.80 -0.12
CA SER A 267 -9.79 0.25 -1.26
C SER A 267 -9.78 1.30 -2.36
N ALA A 268 -8.83 2.21 -2.29
CA ALA A 268 -8.75 3.38 -3.16
C ALA A 268 -7.31 3.60 -3.63
N ASP A 269 -7.08 3.34 -4.91
CA ASP A 269 -5.84 3.69 -5.61
C ASP A 269 -6.23 4.53 -6.85
N PRO A 270 -5.92 5.83 -6.86
CA PRO A 270 -6.25 6.70 -7.99
C PRO A 270 -5.71 6.21 -9.34
N ALA A 271 -4.59 5.48 -9.34
CA ALA A 271 -4.01 4.91 -10.56
C ALA A 271 -4.80 3.71 -11.11
N ARG A 272 -5.74 3.16 -10.33
CA ARG A 272 -6.51 1.94 -10.66
C ARG A 272 -8.00 2.14 -10.75
N ILE A 273 -8.45 3.37 -10.66
CA ILE A 273 -9.86 3.75 -10.70
C ILE A 273 -10.10 4.62 -11.93
N GLY A 274 -11.03 4.22 -12.78
CA GLY A 274 -11.23 4.84 -14.09
C GLY A 274 -10.17 4.43 -15.13
N PRO A 275 -10.15 5.08 -16.31
CA PRO A 275 -9.18 4.78 -17.35
C PRO A 275 -7.76 5.21 -16.92
N HIS A 276 -6.76 4.40 -17.26
CA HIS A 276 -5.37 4.78 -17.00
C HIS A 276 -4.92 5.85 -18.01
N PRO A 277 -4.25 6.94 -17.57
CA PRO A 277 -3.88 8.05 -18.43
C PRO A 277 -3.01 7.66 -19.65
N ALA A 278 -2.19 6.61 -19.51
CA ALA A 278 -1.33 6.13 -20.60
C ALA A 278 -2.05 5.25 -21.63
N VAL A 279 -3.33 4.91 -21.42
CA VAL A 279 -4.10 4.03 -22.32
C VAL A 279 -5.05 4.85 -23.17
N THR A 280 -4.74 4.99 -24.46
CA THR A 280 -5.66 5.59 -25.43
C THR A 280 -6.78 4.63 -25.77
N ASN A 281 -8.01 5.16 -25.94
CA ASN A 281 -9.22 4.36 -26.27
C ASN A 281 -9.52 3.27 -25.22
N SER A 282 -9.38 3.60 -23.95
CA SER A 282 -9.74 2.68 -22.85
C SER A 282 -11.22 2.28 -22.94
N ARG A 283 -11.51 0.99 -22.72
CA ARG A 283 -12.88 0.49 -22.55
C ARG A 283 -13.42 0.72 -21.12
N ILE A 284 -12.58 1.27 -20.24
CA ILE A 284 -12.97 1.63 -18.88
C ILE A 284 -13.64 2.99 -18.92
N PRO A 285 -14.85 3.15 -18.35
CA PRO A 285 -15.55 4.43 -18.38
C PRO A 285 -14.83 5.50 -17.56
N ASP A 286 -14.95 6.74 -18.01
CA ASP A 286 -14.49 7.91 -17.29
C ASP A 286 -15.23 8.04 -15.95
N LEU A 287 -14.54 8.60 -14.97
CA LEU A 287 -15.15 8.94 -13.70
C LEU A 287 -16.17 10.07 -13.87
N LEU A 288 -17.29 9.92 -13.19
CA LEU A 288 -18.30 10.96 -13.10
C LEU A 288 -17.73 12.20 -12.37
N PRO A 289 -18.23 13.41 -12.65
CA PRO A 289 -17.80 14.63 -11.94
C PRO A 289 -17.82 14.49 -10.41
N ALA A 290 -18.91 13.96 -9.86
CA ALA A 290 -19.04 13.72 -8.42
C ALA A 290 -18.02 12.68 -7.88
N GLN A 291 -17.62 11.70 -8.69
CA GLN A 291 -16.58 10.75 -8.31
C GLN A 291 -15.21 11.42 -8.27
N LYS A 292 -14.87 12.23 -9.27
CA LYS A 292 -13.62 12.99 -9.31
C LYS A 292 -13.51 13.93 -8.10
N GLU A 293 -14.59 14.64 -7.78
CA GLU A 293 -14.64 15.52 -6.62
C GLU A 293 -14.54 14.77 -5.29
N ALA A 294 -15.23 13.64 -5.13
CA ALA A 294 -15.13 12.79 -3.93
C ALA A 294 -13.72 12.24 -3.73
N LEU A 295 -13.01 11.83 -4.80
CA LEU A 295 -11.60 11.43 -4.73
C LEU A 295 -10.69 12.60 -4.34
N ALA A 296 -10.91 13.79 -4.90
CA ALA A 296 -10.15 14.98 -4.54
C ALA A 296 -10.32 15.34 -3.05
N LEU A 297 -11.55 15.25 -2.52
CA LEU A 297 -11.84 15.46 -1.10
C LEU A 297 -11.21 14.37 -0.22
N LEU A 298 -11.19 13.11 -0.66
CA LEU A 298 -10.48 12.03 0.03
C LEU A 298 -9.00 12.36 0.15
N GLN A 299 -8.34 12.75 -0.95
CA GLN A 299 -6.92 13.13 -0.97
C GLN A 299 -6.64 14.34 -0.07
N GLN A 300 -7.44 15.38 -0.17
CA GLN A 300 -7.31 16.58 0.65
C GLN A 300 -7.48 16.28 2.14
N THR A 301 -8.49 15.47 2.48
CA THR A 301 -8.75 15.10 3.88
C THR A 301 -7.64 14.20 4.43
N ALA A 302 -7.16 13.22 3.65
CA ALA A 302 -6.03 12.38 4.03
C ALA A 302 -4.76 13.22 4.26
N THR A 303 -4.49 14.19 3.38
CA THR A 303 -3.38 15.14 3.55
C THR A 303 -3.51 15.97 4.83
N ALA A 304 -4.72 16.43 5.17
CA ALA A 304 -4.95 17.20 6.40
C ALA A 304 -4.82 16.35 7.69
N GLN A 305 -5.03 15.04 7.60
CA GLN A 305 -4.94 14.08 8.72
C GLN A 305 -3.61 13.32 8.75
N GLN A 306 -2.72 13.57 7.81
CA GLN A 306 -1.50 12.77 7.62
C GLN A 306 -0.52 12.92 8.77
N THR A 307 0.27 11.88 8.96
CA THR A 307 1.47 11.89 9.78
C THR A 307 2.63 11.29 8.99
N ARG A 308 3.84 11.84 9.18
CA ARG A 308 5.04 11.33 8.52
C ARG A 308 5.56 10.12 9.31
N LEU A 309 5.80 9.02 8.61
CA LEU A 309 6.45 7.83 9.17
C LEU A 309 7.91 8.15 9.48
N PRO A 310 8.40 7.95 10.73
CA PRO A 310 9.81 8.14 11.09
C PRO A 310 10.65 6.92 10.68
N ALA A 311 10.64 6.62 9.38
CA ALA A 311 11.27 5.44 8.83
C ALA A 311 12.78 5.63 8.68
N CYS A 312 13.54 4.59 9.04
CA CYS A 312 14.98 4.50 8.93
C CYS A 312 15.39 3.30 8.07
N GLN A 313 16.62 3.32 7.58
CA GLN A 313 17.22 2.14 6.94
C GLN A 313 17.19 0.96 7.91
N GLY A 314 16.85 -0.22 7.42
CA GLY A 314 16.70 -1.46 8.19
C GLY A 314 15.30 -1.69 8.76
N ASP A 315 14.47 -0.65 8.87
CA ASP A 315 13.10 -0.81 9.38
C ASP A 315 12.27 -1.74 8.52
N MET A 316 11.45 -2.56 9.18
CA MET A 316 10.37 -3.31 8.55
C MET A 316 9.04 -2.75 9.04
N VAL A 317 8.26 -2.22 8.12
CA VAL A 317 6.97 -1.55 8.40
C VAL A 317 5.83 -2.45 7.97
N PHE A 318 4.89 -2.69 8.86
CA PHE A 318 3.69 -3.48 8.62
C PHE A 318 2.45 -2.62 8.81
N ILE A 319 1.56 -2.62 7.84
CA ILE A 319 0.41 -1.72 7.78
C ILE A 319 -0.86 -2.53 7.51
N ASN A 320 -1.91 -2.33 8.30
CA ASN A 320 -3.24 -2.76 7.91
C ASN A 320 -3.70 -1.92 6.72
N ASN A 321 -3.54 -2.46 5.54
CA ASN A 321 -3.77 -1.76 4.29
C ASN A 321 -5.25 -1.42 4.04
N TRP A 322 -6.19 -2.09 4.73
CA TRP A 322 -7.62 -1.76 4.69
C TRP A 322 -8.00 -0.55 5.55
N GLY A 323 -7.21 -0.26 6.57
CA GLY A 323 -7.49 0.78 7.56
C GLY A 323 -6.57 1.99 7.50
N VAL A 324 -5.53 1.97 6.66
CA VAL A 324 -4.52 3.02 6.57
C VAL A 324 -4.23 3.35 5.12
N LEU A 325 -4.38 4.62 4.77
CA LEU A 325 -3.93 5.19 3.50
C LEU A 325 -2.45 5.59 3.61
N HIS A 326 -1.69 5.45 2.53
CA HIS A 326 -0.30 5.88 2.50
C HIS A 326 0.03 6.66 1.24
N ALA A 327 1.02 7.55 1.36
CA ALA A 327 1.52 8.41 0.31
C ALA A 327 3.04 8.53 0.40
N ARG A 328 3.67 9.03 -0.65
CA ARG A 328 5.12 9.21 -0.73
C ARG A 328 5.46 10.55 -1.37
N ASP A 329 6.38 11.30 -0.75
CA ASP A 329 7.01 12.45 -1.40
C ASP A 329 7.86 12.04 -2.60
N SER A 330 8.08 13.00 -3.50
CA SER A 330 9.16 12.89 -4.48
C SER A 330 10.51 12.80 -3.76
N TYR A 331 11.51 12.24 -4.45
CA TYR A 331 12.82 12.09 -3.88
C TYR A 331 13.95 12.30 -4.90
N GLN A 332 15.14 12.47 -4.39
CA GLN A 332 16.36 12.53 -5.15
C GLN A 332 17.37 11.56 -4.54
N ASP A 333 17.92 10.73 -5.39
CA ASP A 333 19.04 9.85 -5.07
C ASP A 333 20.35 10.51 -5.49
N ASP A 334 21.44 10.06 -4.89
CA ASP A 334 22.79 10.45 -5.28
C ASP A 334 23.74 9.24 -5.24
N ASN A 335 25.03 9.50 -5.43
CA ASN A 335 26.04 8.44 -5.44
C ASN A 335 26.27 7.76 -4.07
N THR A 336 25.71 8.31 -2.99
CA THR A 336 25.88 7.81 -1.61
C THR A 336 24.62 7.14 -1.07
N ALA A 337 23.45 7.52 -1.57
CA ALA A 337 22.16 7.04 -1.09
C ALA A 337 21.16 6.89 -2.24
N THR A 338 20.78 5.66 -2.50
CA THR A 338 19.78 5.27 -3.51
C THR A 338 18.61 4.59 -2.83
N ARG A 339 17.42 5.18 -2.95
CA ARG A 339 16.22 4.68 -2.30
C ARG A 339 15.88 3.27 -2.77
N HIS A 340 15.79 2.34 -1.83
CA HIS A 340 15.45 0.96 -2.12
C HIS A 340 14.57 0.38 -1.02
N LEU A 341 13.35 0.02 -1.36
CA LEU A 341 12.42 -0.69 -0.48
C LEU A 341 12.06 -2.04 -1.09
N VAL A 342 11.70 -3.00 -0.25
CA VAL A 342 11.16 -4.30 -0.67
C VAL A 342 9.77 -4.46 -0.10
N ARG A 343 8.79 -4.70 -0.97
CA ARG A 343 7.39 -4.85 -0.63
C ARG A 343 6.96 -6.31 -0.64
N LEU A 344 6.21 -6.72 0.37
CA LEU A 344 5.55 -8.00 0.49
C LEU A 344 4.09 -7.78 0.89
N TRP A 345 3.17 -8.54 0.31
CA TRP A 345 1.77 -8.58 0.71
C TRP A 345 1.51 -9.80 1.58
N LEU A 346 0.86 -9.58 2.72
CA LEU A 346 0.60 -10.62 3.70
C LEU A 346 -0.89 -10.68 4.05
N ARG A 347 -1.30 -11.83 4.55
CA ARG A 347 -2.55 -12.07 5.24
C ARG A 347 -2.30 -12.82 6.54
N ASN A 348 -3.03 -12.42 7.58
CA ASN A 348 -3.11 -13.14 8.85
C ASN A 348 -4.50 -13.77 8.98
N GLU A 349 -4.60 -15.11 8.96
CA GLU A 349 -5.90 -15.79 8.98
C GLU A 349 -6.64 -15.66 10.31
N GLU A 350 -5.92 -15.44 11.42
CA GLU A 350 -6.51 -15.33 12.75
C GLU A 350 -7.14 -13.93 12.98
N PHE A 351 -6.49 -12.87 12.47
CA PHE A 351 -6.88 -11.49 12.75
C PHE A 351 -7.51 -10.77 11.57
N SER A 352 -7.54 -11.39 10.38
CA SER A 352 -7.99 -10.75 9.15
C SER A 352 -9.41 -10.21 9.26
N TRP A 353 -9.62 -9.04 8.67
CA TRP A 353 -10.94 -8.44 8.59
C TRP A 353 -11.79 -9.13 7.53
N GLU A 354 -13.08 -9.16 7.79
CA GLU A 354 -14.05 -9.56 6.78
C GLU A 354 -14.16 -8.45 5.74
N ILE A 355 -14.00 -8.83 4.47
CA ILE A 355 -14.03 -7.90 3.34
C ILE A 355 -15.43 -7.95 2.73
N PRO A 356 -16.09 -6.80 2.48
CA PRO A 356 -17.34 -6.77 1.74
C PRO A 356 -17.23 -7.50 0.41
N GLU A 357 -18.22 -8.32 0.06
CA GLU A 357 -18.22 -9.15 -1.16
C GLU A 357 -17.92 -8.33 -2.42
N SER A 358 -18.50 -7.13 -2.52
CA SER A 358 -18.29 -6.20 -3.63
C SER A 358 -16.86 -5.64 -3.75
N MET A 359 -16.02 -5.82 -2.74
CA MET A 359 -14.62 -5.34 -2.71
C MET A 359 -13.60 -6.48 -2.82
N LYS A 360 -14.04 -7.72 -2.93
CA LYS A 360 -13.13 -8.90 -2.89
C LYS A 360 -12.31 -9.10 -4.15
N THR A 361 -12.77 -8.65 -5.31
CA THR A 361 -12.13 -8.98 -6.60
C THR A 361 -10.61 -8.69 -6.63
N PRO A 362 -10.11 -7.51 -6.23
CA PRO A 362 -8.67 -7.28 -6.18
C PRO A 362 -7.94 -8.21 -5.20
N TRP A 363 -8.57 -8.49 -4.07
CA TRP A 363 -8.01 -9.35 -3.03
C TRP A 363 -7.94 -10.83 -3.49
N GLU A 364 -8.95 -11.32 -4.20
CA GLU A 364 -8.96 -12.67 -4.76
C GLU A 364 -7.86 -12.89 -5.80
N ALA A 365 -7.45 -11.85 -6.51
CA ALA A 365 -6.32 -11.90 -7.42
C ALA A 365 -4.99 -12.20 -6.69
N SER A 366 -4.86 -11.76 -5.43
CA SER A 366 -3.63 -11.94 -4.64
C SER A 366 -3.65 -13.17 -3.73
N PHE A 367 -4.82 -13.49 -3.13
CA PHE A 367 -4.95 -14.54 -2.09
C PHE A 367 -5.99 -15.61 -2.42
N GLY A 368 -6.80 -15.42 -3.46
CA GLY A 368 -7.88 -16.33 -3.83
C GLY A 368 -7.42 -17.68 -4.38
N LYS A 369 -8.37 -18.54 -4.70
CA LYS A 369 -8.11 -19.90 -5.19
C LYS A 369 -7.18 -19.95 -6.42
N LYS A 370 -7.33 -19.00 -7.33
CA LYS A 370 -6.50 -18.94 -8.55
C LYS A 370 -5.07 -18.46 -8.23
N ALA A 371 -4.89 -17.49 -7.34
CA ALA A 371 -3.57 -17.08 -6.86
C ALA A 371 -2.83 -18.24 -6.18
N LYS A 372 -3.55 -19.10 -5.46
CA LYS A 372 -2.99 -20.29 -4.81
C LYS A 372 -2.49 -21.35 -5.81
N LYS A 373 -3.01 -21.37 -7.04
CA LYS A 373 -2.59 -22.29 -8.11
C LYS A 373 -1.33 -21.82 -8.85
N ILE A 374 -0.86 -20.61 -8.64
CA ILE A 374 0.38 -20.12 -9.26
C ILE A 374 1.56 -20.86 -8.65
N VAL A 375 2.19 -21.72 -9.45
CA VAL A 375 3.30 -22.57 -9.05
C VAL A 375 4.63 -21.81 -9.10
N ASN A 376 4.82 -20.95 -10.11
CA ASN A 376 6.06 -20.18 -10.30
C ASN A 376 6.04 -18.88 -9.47
N ARG A 377 6.20 -19.03 -8.15
CA ARG A 377 6.30 -17.89 -7.23
C ARG A 377 7.71 -17.35 -7.19
N GLN A 378 7.85 -16.05 -7.43
CA GLN A 378 9.15 -15.40 -7.56
C GLN A 378 9.45 -14.51 -6.35
N TYR A 379 10.60 -14.72 -5.75
CA TYR A 379 11.13 -13.95 -4.63
C TYR A 379 12.47 -13.29 -5.03
N PRO A 380 12.44 -12.27 -5.91
CA PRO A 380 13.67 -11.63 -6.34
C PRO A 380 14.41 -11.04 -5.14
N VAL A 381 15.71 -11.29 -5.05
CA VAL A 381 16.59 -10.75 -3.98
C VAL A 381 17.15 -9.38 -4.33
N ALA A 382 17.11 -9.02 -5.62
CA ALA A 382 17.62 -7.76 -6.16
C ALA A 382 16.57 -7.09 -7.07
N PRO A 383 16.64 -5.77 -7.25
CA PRO A 383 15.82 -5.07 -8.24
C PRO A 383 16.02 -5.63 -9.65
N MET A 384 15.01 -5.45 -10.51
CA MET A 384 15.13 -5.84 -11.92
C MET A 384 16.29 -5.07 -12.58
N PRO A 385 17.19 -5.76 -13.32
CA PRO A 385 18.34 -5.10 -13.99
C PRO A 385 17.87 -4.23 -15.16
N GLU A 386 16.81 -4.64 -15.84
CA GLU A 386 16.19 -3.90 -16.93
C GLU A 386 14.71 -3.70 -16.60
N TYR A 387 14.17 -2.53 -16.93
CA TYR A 387 12.76 -2.26 -16.72
C TYR A 387 11.94 -3.09 -17.69
N MET A 388 11.19 -4.02 -17.16
CA MET A 388 10.19 -4.74 -17.94
C MET A 388 8.89 -3.94 -17.92
N GLU A 389 8.53 -3.35 -19.05
CA GLU A 389 7.24 -2.68 -19.20
C GLU A 389 6.13 -3.68 -18.87
N PRO A 390 5.25 -3.36 -17.91
CA PRO A 390 4.07 -4.17 -17.71
C PRO A 390 3.27 -4.15 -19.01
N LYS A 391 2.82 -5.29 -19.47
CA LYS A 391 1.86 -5.32 -20.59
C LYS A 391 0.54 -4.73 -20.08
N PHE A 392 0.37 -3.42 -20.27
CA PHE A 392 -0.86 -2.71 -19.97
C PHE A 392 -1.93 -3.08 -20.97
N THR A 393 -2.64 -4.14 -20.78
CA THR A 393 -3.89 -4.33 -21.51
C THR A 393 -4.96 -3.36 -21.03
N ASN A 394 -4.89 -2.90 -19.76
CA ASN A 394 -5.88 -2.04 -19.13
C ASN A 394 -5.31 -1.02 -18.13
N GLY A 395 -4.03 -0.74 -18.15
CA GLY A 395 -3.43 0.35 -17.39
C GLY A 395 -2.95 0.03 -15.98
N SER A 396 -3.09 -1.19 -15.47
CA SER A 396 -2.57 -1.55 -14.15
C SER A 396 -1.73 -2.81 -14.18
N ALA A 397 -0.46 -2.70 -13.78
CA ALA A 397 0.47 -3.82 -13.71
C ALA A 397 0.13 -4.87 -12.65
N ALA A 398 -0.59 -4.50 -11.59
CA ALA A 398 -0.74 -5.36 -10.42
C ALA A 398 -1.90 -6.37 -10.51
N PHE A 399 -2.79 -6.23 -11.50
CA PHE A 399 -3.89 -7.17 -11.69
C PHE A 399 -3.78 -7.96 -12.99
N ILE A 400 -2.65 -7.93 -13.68
CA ILE A 400 -2.46 -8.73 -14.89
C ILE A 400 -2.26 -10.19 -14.45
N MET A 401 -3.37 -10.88 -14.33
CA MET A 401 -3.43 -12.32 -14.38
C MET A 401 -3.78 -12.65 -15.84
N GLU A 402 -2.81 -12.97 -16.68
CA GLU A 402 -3.09 -13.54 -18.00
C GLU A 402 -3.97 -14.79 -17.79
N GLU A 403 -5.06 -14.89 -18.53
CA GLU A 403 -5.77 -16.15 -18.67
C GLU A 403 -4.77 -17.12 -19.29
N SER A 404 -4.42 -18.18 -18.60
CA SER A 404 -3.85 -19.34 -19.29
C SER A 404 -4.97 -19.92 -20.13
N ASP A 405 -4.71 -20.17 -21.41
CA ASP A 405 -5.63 -20.80 -22.37
C ASP A 405 -6.07 -22.23 -21.96
N GLU A 406 -5.86 -22.61 -20.69
CA GLU A 406 -6.14 -23.94 -20.14
C GLU A 406 -7.47 -24.05 -19.39
N ASP A 407 -8.29 -22.99 -19.31
CA ASP A 407 -9.60 -23.05 -18.63
C ASP A 407 -10.78 -23.40 -19.57
N GLU A 408 -10.54 -23.92 -20.77
CA GLU A 408 -11.58 -24.43 -21.69
C GLU A 408 -11.77 -25.96 -21.63
N GLU A 409 -11.50 -26.63 -20.53
CA GLU A 409 -11.99 -28.01 -20.36
C GLU A 409 -12.24 -28.30 -18.87
N CYS A 410 -13.50 -28.06 -18.43
CA CYS A 410 -14.31 -28.96 -17.59
C CYS A 410 -15.70 -28.37 -17.34
#